data_562d2ac26af8e6ebfcccd26a287ac2f1
#
_entry.id   562d2ac26af8e6ebfcccd26a287ac2f1
#
_cell.length_a   1.000
_cell.length_b   1.000
_cell.length_c   1.000
_cell.angle_alpha   90.00
_cell.angle_beta   90.00
_cell.angle_gamma   90.00
#
_symmetry.space_group_name_H-M   'P 1'
#
loop_
_entity.id
_entity.type
_entity.pdbx_description
1 polymer ?
#
loop_
_entity_poly.entity_id
_entity_poly.type
_entity_poly.pdbx_seq_one_letter_code
_entity_poly.pdbx_strand_id
1 'polypeptide(L)'
;MRVGDLARRTGTTVRALRYYEAAGLVVPRRLGNGYREYSPIDVKLVQQIRELTALGLSVEETRPFVESLAEGREADVCAAAVATYRSAIDGLQERIGRLTAQRDGLHERLDAAAGRVRPPNPGRGSADPGGLIGTPVPSLPFYATDGRPVDLAELGPGRSIVFVYPLTGRPGVDLPDSLLEIPGARGSTEQASWFRDHHAELLAAGAARVFGLSAQSTGYQRELVHRLRLPYPLLPDPRMTLATVLGLPTFGAGDMVLYRRLTLVVRDDLIEHVFHPIAAPAMHALEVLQWLSKHRQS
;
A
#
# COMPACT_ATOMS: atom_id res chain seq x y z
N MET A 1 9.96 -36.91 -32.28
CA MET A 1 10.51 -35.66 -32.86
C MET A 1 11.93 -35.39 -32.35
N ARG A 2 12.73 -34.56 -33.06
CA ARG A 2 14.09 -34.18 -32.61
C ARG A 2 14.06 -33.02 -31.60
N VAL A 3 15.18 -32.83 -30.86
CA VAL A 3 15.27 -31.76 -29.83
C VAL A 3 14.99 -30.35 -30.36
N GLY A 4 15.40 -30.04 -31.59
CA GLY A 4 15.11 -28.75 -32.22
C GLY A 4 13.63 -28.54 -32.51
N ASP A 5 12.90 -29.62 -32.84
CA ASP A 5 11.45 -29.56 -33.08
C ASP A 5 10.70 -29.34 -31.77
N LEU A 6 11.13 -30.04 -30.71
CA LEU A 6 10.58 -29.85 -29.37
C LEU A 6 10.81 -28.43 -28.89
N ALA A 7 12.02 -27.89 -29.05
CA ALA A 7 12.37 -26.51 -28.68
C ALA A 7 11.45 -25.48 -29.37
N ARG A 8 11.25 -25.63 -30.69
CA ARG A 8 10.33 -24.74 -31.44
C ARG A 8 8.89 -24.86 -30.98
N ARG A 9 8.38 -26.09 -30.78
CA ARG A 9 6.98 -26.33 -30.36
C ARG A 9 6.66 -25.84 -28.97
N THR A 10 7.64 -25.85 -28.07
CA THR A 10 7.47 -25.43 -26.68
C THR A 10 7.93 -24.00 -26.42
N GLY A 11 8.52 -23.33 -27.43
CA GLY A 11 9.07 -21.97 -27.28
C GLY A 11 10.22 -21.90 -26.27
N THR A 12 11.01 -22.98 -26.11
CA THR A 12 12.17 -23.03 -25.21
C THR A 12 13.47 -23.24 -26.00
N THR A 13 14.61 -23.20 -25.31
CA THR A 13 15.91 -23.41 -25.94
C THR A 13 16.37 -24.87 -25.83
N VAL A 14 17.19 -25.32 -26.76
CA VAL A 14 17.81 -26.66 -26.69
C VAL A 14 18.66 -26.81 -25.41
N ARG A 15 19.26 -25.71 -24.90
CA ARG A 15 20.01 -25.71 -23.63
C ARG A 15 19.10 -26.00 -22.43
N ALA A 16 17.93 -25.38 -22.38
CA ALA A 16 16.94 -25.62 -21.33
C ALA A 16 16.41 -27.08 -21.39
N LEU A 17 16.15 -27.61 -22.58
CA LEU A 17 15.74 -29.00 -22.72
C LEU A 17 16.78 -29.99 -22.22
N ARG A 18 18.07 -29.72 -22.48
CA ARG A 18 19.18 -30.55 -21.93
C ARG A 18 19.27 -30.45 -20.41
N TYR A 19 18.96 -29.28 -19.84
CA TYR A 19 18.89 -29.12 -18.39
C TYR A 19 17.73 -29.93 -17.79
N TYR A 20 16.54 -29.88 -18.39
CA TYR A 20 15.39 -30.68 -17.96
C TYR A 20 15.65 -32.19 -18.08
N GLU A 21 16.39 -32.60 -19.12
CA GLU A 21 16.84 -33.99 -19.29
C GLU A 21 17.83 -34.37 -18.18
N ALA A 22 18.83 -33.52 -17.89
CA ALA A 22 19.80 -33.77 -16.82
C ALA A 22 19.15 -33.80 -15.43
N ALA A 23 18.11 -33.01 -15.22
CA ALA A 23 17.30 -33.03 -14.00
C ALA A 23 16.33 -34.23 -13.93
N GLY A 24 16.24 -35.04 -15.00
CA GLY A 24 15.37 -36.22 -15.05
C GLY A 24 13.87 -35.88 -15.15
N LEU A 25 13.53 -34.68 -15.54
CA LEU A 25 12.13 -34.24 -15.70
C LEU A 25 11.57 -34.58 -17.09
N VAL A 26 12.43 -34.66 -18.08
CA VAL A 26 12.09 -35.09 -19.45
C VAL A 26 13.06 -36.20 -19.85
N VAL A 27 12.56 -37.38 -20.13
CA VAL A 27 13.40 -38.56 -20.42
C VAL A 27 13.12 -39.04 -21.85
N PRO A 28 13.89 -38.51 -22.86
CA PRO A 28 13.69 -38.91 -24.25
C PRO A 28 14.08 -40.38 -24.46
N ARG A 29 13.37 -41.03 -25.36
CA ARG A 29 13.75 -42.36 -25.86
C ARG A 29 15.05 -42.26 -26.67
N ARG A 30 15.97 -43.19 -26.51
CA ARG A 30 17.14 -43.31 -27.38
C ARG A 30 16.87 -44.33 -28.49
N LEU A 31 17.04 -43.90 -29.73
CA LEU A 31 16.98 -44.79 -30.88
C LEU A 31 18.26 -45.66 -30.96
N GLY A 32 18.20 -46.75 -31.71
CA GLY A 32 19.34 -47.64 -31.92
C GLY A 32 20.59 -46.97 -32.53
N ASN A 33 20.43 -45.84 -33.17
CA ASN A 33 21.51 -44.99 -33.70
C ASN A 33 22.03 -43.92 -32.70
N GLY A 34 21.60 -43.99 -31.42
CA GLY A 34 22.00 -43.07 -30.36
C GLY A 34 21.30 -41.71 -30.33
N TYR A 35 20.45 -41.43 -31.30
CA TYR A 35 19.71 -40.15 -31.33
C TYR A 35 18.55 -40.13 -30.33
N ARG A 36 18.30 -38.93 -29.75
CA ARG A 36 17.16 -38.68 -28.88
C ARG A 36 15.88 -38.50 -29.65
N GLU A 37 14.85 -39.20 -29.25
CA GLU A 37 13.51 -39.06 -29.79
C GLU A 37 12.54 -38.64 -28.68
N TYR A 38 11.81 -37.56 -28.95
CA TYR A 38 10.83 -37.00 -28.02
C TYR A 38 9.42 -37.30 -28.52
N SER A 39 8.54 -37.59 -27.60
CA SER A 39 7.15 -37.97 -27.80
C SER A 39 6.19 -36.78 -27.62
N PRO A 40 4.90 -36.93 -27.93
CA PRO A 40 3.92 -35.84 -27.64
C PRO A 40 3.77 -35.54 -26.16
N ILE A 41 4.00 -36.49 -25.24
CA ILE A 41 3.94 -36.23 -23.80
C ILE A 41 5.09 -35.32 -23.38
N ASP A 42 6.28 -35.43 -23.97
CA ASP A 42 7.41 -34.57 -23.65
C ASP A 42 7.12 -33.10 -23.96
N VAL A 43 6.28 -32.83 -24.97
CA VAL A 43 5.80 -31.45 -25.25
C VAL A 43 5.00 -30.92 -24.09
N LYS A 44 4.07 -31.71 -23.55
CA LYS A 44 3.23 -31.34 -22.41
C LYS A 44 4.07 -31.13 -21.13
N LEU A 45 5.03 -32.05 -20.87
CA LEU A 45 5.94 -31.93 -19.73
C LEU A 45 6.74 -30.62 -19.77
N VAL A 46 7.32 -30.31 -20.94
CA VAL A 46 8.09 -29.06 -21.10
C VAL A 46 7.21 -27.82 -20.97
N GLN A 47 5.99 -27.85 -21.49
CA GLN A 47 5.04 -26.76 -21.34
C GLN A 47 4.69 -26.54 -19.86
N GLN A 48 4.38 -27.61 -19.12
CA GLN A 48 4.10 -27.56 -17.69
C GLN A 48 5.27 -26.98 -16.89
N ILE A 49 6.51 -27.44 -17.15
CA ILE A 49 7.72 -26.88 -16.51
C ILE A 49 7.81 -25.38 -16.75
N ARG A 50 7.58 -24.92 -17.97
CA ARG A 50 7.66 -23.50 -18.32
C ARG A 50 6.58 -22.66 -17.65
N GLU A 51 5.35 -23.14 -17.59
CA GLU A 51 4.25 -22.47 -16.92
C GLU A 51 4.56 -22.28 -15.43
N LEU A 52 5.00 -23.35 -14.76
CA LEU A 52 5.34 -23.32 -13.34
C LEU A 52 6.56 -22.45 -13.05
N THR A 53 7.59 -22.50 -13.88
CA THR A 53 8.77 -21.62 -13.72
C THR A 53 8.46 -20.14 -13.99
N ALA A 54 7.51 -19.84 -14.86
CA ALA A 54 7.02 -18.49 -15.07
C ALA A 54 6.27 -17.94 -13.83
N LEU A 55 5.70 -18.81 -12.99
CA LEU A 55 5.11 -18.47 -11.69
C LEU A 55 6.16 -18.34 -10.56
N GLY A 56 7.44 -18.61 -10.86
CA GLY A 56 8.54 -18.46 -9.91
C GLY A 56 9.01 -19.73 -9.22
N LEU A 57 8.46 -20.92 -9.56
CA LEU A 57 8.99 -22.18 -9.08
C LEU A 57 10.35 -22.48 -9.72
N SER A 58 11.26 -23.07 -8.97
CA SER A 58 12.49 -23.64 -9.52
C SER A 58 12.17 -24.87 -10.39
N VAL A 59 13.10 -25.24 -11.26
CA VAL A 59 12.91 -26.41 -12.13
C VAL A 59 12.73 -27.68 -11.29
N GLU A 60 13.43 -27.82 -10.19
CA GLU A 60 13.36 -28.94 -9.26
C GLU A 60 11.97 -29.04 -8.59
N GLU A 61 11.38 -27.91 -8.24
CA GLU A 61 10.04 -27.85 -7.64
C GLU A 61 8.93 -28.25 -8.62
N THR A 62 9.19 -28.25 -9.92
CA THR A 62 8.20 -28.72 -10.91
C THR A 62 8.05 -30.25 -10.96
N ARG A 63 8.94 -31.02 -10.31
CA ARG A 63 8.98 -32.49 -10.34
C ARG A 63 7.64 -33.15 -10.02
N PRO A 64 6.93 -32.85 -8.92
CA PRO A 64 5.66 -33.51 -8.59
C PRO A 64 4.60 -33.37 -9.69
N PHE A 65 4.59 -32.22 -10.37
CA PHE A 65 3.66 -31.94 -11.47
C PHE A 65 4.00 -32.76 -12.72
N VAL A 66 5.29 -32.80 -13.05
CA VAL A 66 5.81 -33.52 -14.22
C VAL A 66 5.60 -35.02 -14.06
N GLU A 67 5.86 -35.60 -12.89
CA GLU A 67 5.65 -37.00 -12.57
C GLU A 67 4.17 -37.36 -12.64
N SER A 68 3.29 -36.54 -12.06
CA SER A 68 1.84 -36.75 -12.13
C SER A 68 1.33 -36.74 -13.58
N LEU A 69 1.79 -35.79 -14.38
CA LEU A 69 1.43 -35.68 -15.79
C LEU A 69 1.98 -36.84 -16.63
N ALA A 70 3.19 -37.34 -16.35
CA ALA A 70 3.80 -38.50 -17.02
C ALA A 70 3.03 -39.77 -16.74
N GLU A 71 2.40 -39.89 -15.57
CA GLU A 71 1.53 -41.01 -15.18
C GLU A 71 0.09 -40.87 -15.72
N GLY A 72 -0.20 -39.83 -16.50
CA GLY A 72 -1.53 -39.59 -17.09
C GLY A 72 -2.55 -39.02 -16.11
N ARG A 73 -2.11 -38.50 -14.97
CA ARG A 73 -2.96 -37.81 -14.00
C ARG A 73 -2.94 -36.28 -14.26
N GLU A 74 -3.94 -35.57 -13.75
CA GLU A 74 -3.91 -34.11 -13.77
C GLU A 74 -2.76 -33.62 -12.88
N ALA A 75 -1.92 -32.75 -13.43
CA ALA A 75 -0.69 -32.30 -12.78
C ALA A 75 -0.92 -31.59 -11.43
N ASP A 76 -2.06 -30.91 -11.28
CA ASP A 76 -2.35 -30.03 -10.15
C ASP A 76 -3.10 -30.70 -8.98
N VAL A 77 -3.50 -31.97 -9.13
CA VAL A 77 -4.42 -32.63 -8.18
C VAL A 77 -3.68 -33.50 -7.14
N CYS A 78 -2.37 -33.74 -7.30
CA CYS A 78 -1.65 -34.53 -6.32
C CYS A 78 -1.28 -33.75 -5.06
N ALA A 79 -1.29 -34.40 -3.90
CA ALA A 79 -0.97 -33.76 -2.61
C ALA A 79 0.41 -33.09 -2.60
N ALA A 80 1.40 -33.64 -3.31
CA ALA A 80 2.73 -33.09 -3.42
C ALA A 80 2.72 -31.77 -4.24
N ALA A 81 1.96 -31.69 -5.33
CA ALA A 81 1.80 -30.46 -6.11
C ALA A 81 1.14 -29.36 -5.29
N VAL A 82 0.08 -29.67 -4.56
CA VAL A 82 -0.59 -28.72 -3.65
C VAL A 82 0.36 -28.22 -2.55
N ALA A 83 1.18 -29.12 -1.97
CA ALA A 83 2.17 -28.74 -0.97
C ALA A 83 3.23 -27.80 -1.55
N THR A 84 3.69 -28.05 -2.79
CA THR A 84 4.65 -27.18 -3.50
C THR A 84 4.06 -25.77 -3.74
N TYR A 85 2.81 -25.67 -4.19
CA TYR A 85 2.15 -24.37 -4.34
C TYR A 85 2.06 -23.61 -3.01
N ARG A 86 1.67 -24.28 -1.93
CA ARG A 86 1.61 -23.66 -0.60
C ARG A 86 2.97 -23.14 -0.17
N SER A 87 4.00 -23.97 -0.28
CA SER A 87 5.37 -23.56 0.08
C SER A 87 5.86 -22.36 -0.74
N ALA A 88 5.57 -22.32 -2.05
CA ALA A 88 5.91 -21.18 -2.91
C ALA A 88 5.16 -19.91 -2.51
N ILE A 89 3.87 -20.03 -2.21
CA ILE A 89 3.04 -18.90 -1.72
C ILE A 89 3.58 -18.37 -0.40
N ASP A 90 3.87 -19.24 0.56
CA ASP A 90 4.40 -18.87 1.88
C ASP A 90 5.76 -18.16 1.73
N GLY A 91 6.65 -18.69 0.88
CA GLY A 91 7.94 -18.06 0.59
C GLY A 91 7.81 -16.66 -0.06
N LEU A 92 6.84 -16.48 -0.94
CA LEU A 92 6.52 -15.16 -1.51
C LEU A 92 5.97 -14.20 -0.45
N GLN A 93 5.10 -14.67 0.44
CA GLN A 93 4.55 -13.86 1.54
C GLN A 93 5.65 -13.42 2.51
N GLU A 94 6.56 -14.31 2.88
CA GLU A 94 7.73 -13.96 3.69
C GLU A 94 8.63 -12.93 3.00
N ARG A 95 8.86 -13.09 1.69
CA ARG A 95 9.66 -12.14 0.92
C ARG A 95 9.01 -10.77 0.84
N ILE A 96 7.70 -10.70 0.63
CA ILE A 96 6.91 -9.47 0.67
C ILE A 96 7.05 -8.82 2.06
N GLY A 97 6.92 -9.60 3.14
CA GLY A 97 7.09 -9.11 4.50
C GLY A 97 8.48 -8.51 4.75
N ARG A 98 9.55 -9.20 4.34
CA ARG A 98 10.92 -8.68 4.45
C ARG A 98 11.14 -7.40 3.65
N LEU A 99 10.70 -7.37 2.38
CA LEU A 99 10.83 -6.18 1.54
C LEU A 99 10.03 -4.99 2.08
N THR A 100 8.86 -5.26 2.63
CA THR A 100 8.03 -4.24 3.30
C THR A 100 8.76 -3.67 4.51
N ALA A 101 9.32 -4.52 5.38
CA ALA A 101 10.07 -4.07 6.54
C ALA A 101 11.35 -3.27 6.17
N GLN A 102 12.06 -3.70 5.12
CA GLN A 102 13.22 -2.96 4.59
C GLN A 102 12.84 -1.58 4.07
N ARG A 103 11.75 -1.51 3.28
CA ARG A 103 11.21 -0.24 2.79
C ARG A 103 10.84 0.69 3.94
N ASP A 104 10.15 0.17 4.94
CA ASP A 104 9.70 0.95 6.09
C ASP A 104 10.88 1.48 6.91
N GLY A 105 11.92 0.65 7.12
CA GLY A 105 13.15 1.09 7.75
C GLY A 105 13.91 2.16 6.95
N LEU A 106 13.86 2.12 5.61
CA LEU A 106 14.41 3.18 4.76
C LEU A 106 13.59 4.47 4.85
N HIS A 107 12.26 4.37 4.90
CA HIS A 107 11.39 5.53 5.12
C HIS A 107 11.66 6.19 6.48
N GLU A 108 11.78 5.39 7.56
CA GLU A 108 12.12 5.92 8.89
C GLU A 108 13.47 6.65 8.90
N ARG A 109 14.48 6.13 8.21
CA ARG A 109 15.77 6.80 8.07
C ARG A 109 15.69 8.07 7.24
N LEU A 110 14.90 8.05 6.17
CA LEU A 110 14.64 9.25 5.35
C LEU A 110 13.94 10.31 6.19
N ASP A 111 12.91 9.95 6.93
CA ASP A 111 12.17 10.83 7.82
C ASP A 111 13.05 11.40 8.93
N ALA A 112 13.90 10.57 9.55
CA ALA A 112 14.87 11.02 10.53
C ALA A 112 15.95 11.95 9.96
N ALA A 113 16.40 11.71 8.72
CA ALA A 113 17.33 12.59 8.02
C ALA A 113 16.69 13.94 7.68
N ALA A 114 15.42 13.90 7.30
CA ALA A 114 14.62 15.08 6.99
C ALA A 114 14.21 15.88 8.24
N GLY A 115 13.91 15.21 9.35
CA GLY A 115 13.59 15.84 10.64
C GLY A 115 14.77 16.62 11.26
N ARG A 116 16.01 16.45 10.74
CA ARG A 116 17.17 17.31 11.07
C ARG A 116 17.12 18.66 10.35
N VAL A 117 16.27 18.81 9.34
CA VAL A 117 15.93 20.13 8.79
C VAL A 117 14.90 20.73 9.75
N ARG A 118 15.29 21.80 10.45
CA ARG A 118 14.55 22.47 11.54
C ARG A 118 13.05 22.54 11.23
N PRO A 119 12.17 22.00 12.09
CA PRO A 119 10.72 22.11 11.91
C PRO A 119 10.30 23.58 11.88
N PRO A 120 9.19 23.92 11.22
CA PRO A 120 8.67 25.27 11.20
C PRO A 120 8.46 25.77 12.64
N ASN A 121 8.86 27.01 12.90
CA ASN A 121 8.78 27.61 14.23
C ASN A 121 7.34 27.52 14.77
N PRO A 122 7.06 26.89 15.93
CA PRO A 122 5.71 26.62 16.46
C PRO A 122 4.93 27.88 16.86
N GLY A 123 5.28 29.04 16.37
CA GLY A 123 4.62 30.33 16.67
C GLY A 123 4.10 31.10 15.46
N ARG A 124 4.32 30.63 14.22
CA ARG A 124 3.91 31.42 13.04
C ARG A 124 2.61 30.94 12.36
N GLY A 125 2.07 29.78 12.70
CA GLY A 125 0.81 29.28 12.15
C GLY A 125 -0.41 29.69 12.97
N SER A 126 -0.57 30.96 13.25
CA SER A 126 -1.75 31.54 13.93
C SER A 126 -2.76 32.16 12.95
N ALA A 127 -2.64 31.87 11.66
CA ALA A 127 -3.63 32.30 10.69
C ALA A 127 -4.91 31.46 10.86
N ASP A 128 -6.06 32.11 10.81
CA ASP A 128 -7.35 31.42 10.70
C ASP A 128 -7.35 30.59 9.42
N PRO A 129 -7.44 29.24 9.49
CA PRO A 129 -7.43 28.40 8.30
C PRO A 129 -8.61 28.65 7.36
N GLY A 130 -9.65 29.38 7.81
CA GLY A 130 -10.75 29.83 6.97
C GLY A 130 -10.30 30.71 5.80
N GLY A 131 -9.19 31.44 5.96
CA GLY A 131 -8.58 32.23 4.88
C GLY A 131 -8.00 31.41 3.73
N LEU A 132 -7.92 30.08 3.86
CA LEU A 132 -7.47 29.17 2.79
C LEU A 132 -8.57 28.82 1.78
N ILE A 133 -9.82 29.12 2.06
CA ILE A 133 -10.93 28.81 1.13
C ILE A 133 -10.70 29.58 -0.18
N GLY A 134 -10.79 28.87 -1.31
CA GLY A 134 -10.54 29.40 -2.65
C GLY A 134 -9.06 29.47 -3.03
N THR A 135 -8.13 29.06 -2.16
CA THR A 135 -6.71 29.01 -2.52
C THR A 135 -6.37 27.68 -3.21
N PRO A 136 -5.43 27.68 -4.17
CA PRO A 136 -4.96 26.43 -4.78
C PRO A 136 -4.18 25.61 -3.75
N VAL A 137 -4.41 24.29 -3.83
CA VAL A 137 -3.60 23.34 -3.07
C VAL A 137 -2.21 23.23 -3.73
N PRO A 138 -1.13 23.35 -2.96
CA PRO A 138 0.21 23.23 -3.52
C PRO A 138 0.49 21.79 -4.01
N SER A 139 1.26 21.67 -5.10
CA SER A 139 1.79 20.39 -5.53
C SER A 139 2.78 19.87 -4.48
N LEU A 140 2.37 18.86 -3.77
CA LEU A 140 3.12 18.20 -2.69
C LEU A 140 2.93 16.70 -2.80
N PRO A 141 3.95 15.97 -3.28
CA PRO A 141 3.87 14.53 -3.37
C PRO A 141 4.03 13.86 -1.98
N PHE A 142 3.04 13.10 -1.59
CA PHE A 142 3.08 12.22 -0.43
C PHE A 142 3.15 10.77 -0.88
N TYR A 143 3.80 9.91 -0.09
CA TYR A 143 3.69 8.48 -0.24
C TYR A 143 2.67 7.95 0.76
N ALA A 144 1.48 7.62 0.28
CA ALA A 144 0.40 7.11 1.10
C ALA A 144 0.73 5.76 1.74
N THR A 145 0.01 5.38 2.77
CA THR A 145 0.23 4.12 3.51
C THR A 145 0.05 2.87 2.66
N ASP A 146 -0.69 2.93 1.56
CA ASP A 146 -0.84 1.86 0.55
C ASP A 146 0.32 1.80 -0.45
N GLY A 147 1.29 2.72 -0.34
CA GLY A 147 2.49 2.80 -1.19
C GLY A 147 2.31 3.60 -2.47
N ARG A 148 1.14 4.16 -2.73
CA ARG A 148 0.89 5.00 -3.91
C ARG A 148 1.37 6.42 -3.68
N PRO A 149 1.94 7.08 -4.70
CA PRO A 149 2.17 8.52 -4.65
C PRO A 149 0.81 9.23 -4.74
N VAL A 150 0.64 10.26 -3.91
CA VAL A 150 -0.55 11.12 -3.89
C VAL A 150 -0.06 12.57 -3.91
N ASP A 151 -0.37 13.32 -4.94
CA ASP A 151 -0.20 14.77 -4.97
C ASP A 151 -1.55 15.44 -4.70
N LEU A 152 -1.60 16.31 -3.72
CA LEU A 152 -2.85 16.98 -3.34
C LEU A 152 -3.35 17.96 -4.40
N ALA A 153 -2.48 18.45 -5.31
CA ALA A 153 -2.85 19.27 -6.44
C ALA A 153 -3.32 18.43 -7.66
N GLU A 154 -3.14 17.10 -7.64
CA GLU A 154 -3.49 16.21 -8.75
C GLU A 154 -4.43 15.08 -8.31
N LEU A 155 -5.35 15.39 -7.40
CA LEU A 155 -6.29 14.38 -6.88
C LEU A 155 -7.34 13.95 -7.92
N GLY A 156 -7.47 14.66 -9.03
CA GLY A 156 -8.46 14.41 -10.07
C GLY A 156 -9.88 14.87 -9.68
N PRO A 157 -10.89 14.59 -10.50
CA PRO A 157 -12.22 15.16 -10.35
C PRO A 157 -12.92 14.73 -9.05
N GLY A 158 -13.80 15.61 -8.56
CA GLY A 158 -14.61 15.40 -7.37
C GLY A 158 -13.95 15.88 -6.08
N ARG A 159 -14.73 15.84 -4.99
CA ARG A 159 -14.29 16.32 -3.68
C ARG A 159 -13.41 15.31 -2.98
N SER A 160 -12.25 15.74 -2.54
CA SER A 160 -11.35 14.96 -1.69
C SER A 160 -11.36 15.50 -0.28
N ILE A 161 -11.58 14.64 0.70
CA ILE A 161 -11.60 15.00 2.13
C ILE A 161 -10.23 14.65 2.70
N VAL A 162 -9.52 15.65 3.22
CA VAL A 162 -8.22 15.48 3.88
C VAL A 162 -8.37 15.89 5.35
N PHE A 163 -8.60 14.92 6.24
CA PHE A 163 -8.65 15.22 7.67
C PHE A 163 -7.25 15.17 8.27
N VAL A 164 -6.82 16.31 8.81
CA VAL A 164 -5.52 16.50 9.45
C VAL A 164 -5.68 16.31 10.96
N TYR A 165 -4.81 15.49 11.54
CA TYR A 165 -4.88 15.16 12.96
C TYR A 165 -3.50 15.22 13.63
N PRO A 166 -3.44 15.50 14.94
CA PRO A 166 -2.16 15.63 15.66
C PRO A 166 -1.37 14.34 15.66
N LEU A 167 -1.89 13.34 16.34
CA LEU A 167 -1.30 12.00 16.43
C LEU A 167 -2.32 10.98 16.95
N THR A 168 -2.05 9.71 16.67
CA THR A 168 -2.76 8.57 17.24
C THR A 168 -1.84 7.83 18.21
N GLY A 169 -2.41 7.13 19.20
CA GLY A 169 -1.66 6.24 20.08
C GLY A 169 -1.48 4.84 19.52
N ARG A 170 -0.49 4.12 20.01
CA ARG A 170 -0.33 2.67 19.85
C ARG A 170 -0.66 1.96 21.15
N PRO A 171 -1.25 0.75 21.12
CA PRO A 171 -1.43 -0.05 22.32
C PRO A 171 -0.08 -0.30 23.03
N GLY A 172 -0.04 -0.09 24.35
CA GLY A 172 1.17 -0.27 25.15
C GLY A 172 2.24 0.81 25.00
N VAL A 173 1.94 1.92 24.31
CA VAL A 173 2.82 3.09 24.24
C VAL A 173 2.09 4.28 24.83
N ASP A 174 2.61 4.80 25.93
CA ASP A 174 2.04 5.97 26.57
C ASP A 174 2.27 7.22 25.71
N LEU A 175 1.24 8.04 25.62
CA LEU A 175 1.36 9.37 25.01
C LEU A 175 2.03 10.32 26.02
N PRO A 176 2.85 11.28 25.58
CA PRO A 176 3.44 12.27 26.47
C PRO A 176 2.38 13.02 27.29
N ASP A 177 2.62 13.17 28.59
CA ASP A 177 1.71 13.88 29.50
C ASP A 177 1.37 15.28 29.02
N SER A 178 2.32 15.96 28.38
CA SER A 178 2.13 17.28 27.78
C SER A 178 1.01 17.35 26.74
N LEU A 179 0.64 16.23 26.13
CA LEU A 179 -0.49 16.12 25.20
C LEU A 179 -1.85 16.08 25.90
N LEU A 180 -1.88 15.64 27.15
CA LEU A 180 -3.12 15.51 27.92
C LEU A 180 -3.75 16.87 28.21
N GLU A 181 -2.94 17.91 28.30
CA GLU A 181 -3.34 19.29 28.66
C GLU A 181 -3.70 20.15 27.44
N ILE A 182 -3.38 19.68 26.21
CA ILE A 182 -3.62 20.46 24.97
C ILE A 182 -5.00 20.20 24.41
N PRO A 183 -5.91 21.21 24.37
CA PRO A 183 -7.22 21.05 23.76
C PRO A 183 -7.15 20.62 22.30
N GLY A 184 -7.89 19.56 21.94
CA GLY A 184 -7.94 19.04 20.58
C GLY A 184 -6.78 18.10 20.18
N ALA A 185 -5.80 17.84 21.07
CA ALA A 185 -4.72 16.90 20.80
C ALA A 185 -5.18 15.43 20.83
N ARG A 186 -6.21 15.12 21.60
CA ARG A 186 -6.76 13.74 21.77
C ARG A 186 -7.90 13.45 20.80
N GLY A 187 -8.26 12.16 20.68
CA GLY A 187 -9.41 11.74 19.87
C GLY A 187 -9.11 11.46 18.40
N SER A 188 -7.84 11.34 18.01
CA SER A 188 -7.48 11.08 16.60
C SER A 188 -7.80 9.64 16.18
N THR A 189 -7.66 8.67 17.08
CA THR A 189 -8.02 7.27 16.83
C THR A 189 -9.53 7.14 16.64
N GLU A 190 -10.29 7.79 17.49
CA GLU A 190 -11.76 7.86 17.38
C GLU A 190 -12.17 8.56 16.10
N GLN A 191 -11.54 9.69 15.74
CA GLN A 191 -11.81 10.38 14.48
C GLN A 191 -11.58 9.46 13.28
N ALA A 192 -10.44 8.78 13.22
CA ALA A 192 -10.15 7.84 12.14
C ALA A 192 -11.19 6.70 12.08
N SER A 193 -11.61 6.18 13.24
CA SER A 193 -12.65 5.14 13.31
C SER A 193 -14.00 5.64 12.78
N TRP A 194 -14.40 6.87 13.11
CA TRP A 194 -15.65 7.44 12.61
C TRP A 194 -15.63 7.70 11.10
N PHE A 195 -14.50 8.18 10.56
CA PHE A 195 -14.33 8.27 9.10
C PHE A 195 -14.38 6.90 8.40
N ARG A 196 -13.86 5.84 9.05
CA ARG A 196 -14.01 4.46 8.56
C ARG A 196 -15.47 4.02 8.55
N ASP A 197 -16.15 4.20 9.68
CA ASP A 197 -17.51 3.68 9.88
C ASP A 197 -18.52 4.38 8.94
N HIS A 198 -18.28 5.65 8.60
CA HIS A 198 -19.12 6.44 7.69
C HIS A 198 -18.53 6.59 6.28
N HIS A 199 -17.47 5.82 5.93
CA HIS A 199 -16.77 5.98 4.67
C HIS A 199 -17.70 5.80 3.45
N ALA A 200 -18.53 4.76 3.45
CA ALA A 200 -19.49 4.52 2.37
C ALA A 200 -20.51 5.65 2.22
N GLU A 201 -20.97 6.21 3.34
CA GLU A 201 -21.91 7.32 3.37
C GLU A 201 -21.26 8.62 2.85
N LEU A 202 -20.00 8.88 3.18
CA LEU A 202 -19.24 10.02 2.67
C LEU A 202 -19.08 9.95 1.15
N LEU A 203 -18.74 8.77 0.61
CA LEU A 203 -18.68 8.56 -0.83
C LEU A 203 -20.04 8.75 -1.49
N ALA A 204 -21.11 8.20 -0.91
CA ALA A 204 -22.48 8.38 -1.40
C ALA A 204 -22.96 9.85 -1.32
N ALA A 205 -22.44 10.64 -0.38
CA ALA A 205 -22.73 12.05 -0.24
C ALA A 205 -21.95 12.96 -1.21
N GLY A 206 -21.00 12.40 -1.98
CA GLY A 206 -20.26 13.12 -3.02
C GLY A 206 -18.79 13.32 -2.73
N ALA A 207 -18.22 12.69 -1.69
CA ALA A 207 -16.77 12.59 -1.57
C ALA A 207 -16.24 11.59 -2.60
N ALA A 208 -15.25 11.98 -3.38
CA ALA A 208 -14.55 11.07 -4.30
C ALA A 208 -13.47 10.27 -3.55
N ARG A 209 -12.85 10.86 -2.52
CA ARG A 209 -11.73 10.29 -1.78
C ARG A 209 -11.71 10.81 -0.34
N VAL A 210 -11.14 9.99 0.55
CA VAL A 210 -10.87 10.37 1.95
C VAL A 210 -9.42 10.04 2.25
N PHE A 211 -8.71 10.97 2.89
CA PHE A 211 -7.35 10.82 3.36
C PHE A 211 -7.24 11.32 4.80
N GLY A 212 -6.45 10.64 5.62
CA GLY A 212 -5.99 11.20 6.88
C GLY A 212 -4.53 11.65 6.75
N LEU A 213 -4.15 12.77 7.37
CA LEU A 213 -2.80 13.31 7.31
C LEU A 213 -2.29 13.65 8.71
N SER A 214 -1.06 13.30 9.01
CA SER A 214 -0.39 13.72 10.25
C SER A 214 1.14 13.71 10.11
N ALA A 215 1.82 14.28 11.11
CA ALA A 215 3.28 14.27 11.19
C ALA A 215 3.87 12.89 11.58
N GLN A 216 3.06 11.88 11.83
CA GLN A 216 3.52 10.55 12.19
C GLN A 216 4.17 9.83 11.01
N SER A 217 5.18 8.98 11.27
CA SER A 217 5.90 8.26 10.23
C SER A 217 5.02 7.28 9.46
N THR A 218 5.48 6.92 8.26
CA THR A 218 4.78 5.94 7.39
C THR A 218 4.54 4.61 8.09
N GLY A 219 5.53 4.10 8.81
CA GLY A 219 5.42 2.83 9.55
C GLY A 219 4.37 2.91 10.66
N TYR A 220 4.29 4.05 11.34
CA TYR A 220 3.31 4.29 12.39
C TYR A 220 1.88 4.36 11.84
N GLN A 221 1.67 5.11 10.76
CA GLN A 221 0.36 5.25 10.13
C GLN A 221 -0.09 3.96 9.44
N ARG A 222 0.83 3.14 8.93
CA ARG A 222 0.52 1.82 8.35
C ARG A 222 -0.01 0.84 9.39
N GLU A 223 0.60 0.83 10.56
CA GLU A 223 0.10 0.04 11.70
C GLU A 223 -1.34 0.46 12.04
N LEU A 224 -1.61 1.77 12.10
CA LEU A 224 -2.96 2.29 12.37
C LEU A 224 -3.97 1.84 11.31
N VAL A 225 -3.63 1.94 10.01
CA VAL A 225 -4.50 1.48 8.91
C VAL A 225 -4.84 0.01 9.08
N HIS A 226 -3.84 -0.81 9.37
CA HIS A 226 -4.04 -2.25 9.55
C HIS A 226 -4.87 -2.57 10.80
N ARG A 227 -4.53 -1.98 11.94
CA ARG A 227 -5.21 -2.22 13.23
C ARG A 227 -6.67 -1.79 13.21
N LEU A 228 -6.96 -0.63 12.63
CA LEU A 228 -8.33 -0.11 12.53
C LEU A 228 -9.06 -0.56 11.27
N ARG A 229 -8.41 -1.27 10.35
CA ARG A 229 -8.95 -1.69 9.05
C ARG A 229 -9.54 -0.49 8.28
N LEU A 230 -8.75 0.58 8.17
CA LEU A 230 -9.19 1.79 7.48
C LEU A 230 -9.36 1.51 5.97
N PRO A 231 -10.50 1.87 5.35
CA PRO A 231 -10.76 1.67 3.92
C PRO A 231 -10.15 2.76 3.05
N TYR A 232 -9.42 3.68 3.63
CA TYR A 232 -8.75 4.80 2.97
C TYR A 232 -7.29 4.89 3.43
N PRO A 233 -6.40 5.42 2.58
CA PRO A 233 -4.99 5.58 2.94
C PRO A 233 -4.78 6.80 3.84
N LEU A 234 -3.67 6.77 4.59
CA LEU A 234 -3.15 7.91 5.33
C LEU A 234 -1.93 8.50 4.61
N LEU A 235 -1.73 9.80 4.80
CA LEU A 235 -0.63 10.58 4.22
C LEU A 235 0.34 11.00 5.33
N PRO A 236 1.50 10.34 5.45
CA PRO A 236 2.55 10.73 6.37
C PRO A 236 3.22 12.04 5.92
N ASP A 237 3.28 13.02 6.81
CA ASP A 237 4.02 14.27 6.60
C ASP A 237 4.93 14.60 7.81
N PRO A 238 5.96 13.80 8.07
CA PRO A 238 6.84 14.01 9.23
C PRO A 238 7.65 15.30 9.15
N ARG A 239 7.73 15.92 7.97
CA ARG A 239 8.39 17.21 7.75
C ARG A 239 7.46 18.40 7.97
N MET A 240 6.21 18.19 8.22
CA MET A 240 5.20 19.26 8.34
C MET A 240 5.16 20.15 7.07
N THR A 241 5.36 19.53 5.90
CA THR A 241 5.49 20.24 4.62
C THR A 241 4.20 20.98 4.29
N LEU A 242 3.05 20.34 4.47
CA LEU A 242 1.76 20.95 4.24
C LEU A 242 1.52 22.13 5.18
N ALA A 243 1.91 22.01 6.47
CA ALA A 243 1.82 23.14 7.41
C ALA A 243 2.69 24.31 6.98
N THR A 244 3.91 24.04 6.50
CA THR A 244 4.85 25.07 6.08
C THR A 244 4.34 25.84 4.86
N VAL A 245 3.79 25.14 3.87
CA VAL A 245 3.39 25.76 2.61
C VAL A 245 2.04 26.47 2.72
N LEU A 246 1.06 25.86 3.40
CA LEU A 246 -0.28 26.46 3.58
C LEU A 246 -0.41 27.33 4.86
N GLY A 247 0.62 27.40 5.70
CA GLY A 247 0.53 28.11 6.97
C GLY A 247 -0.45 27.46 7.96
N LEU A 248 -0.63 26.12 7.92
CA LEU A 248 -1.58 25.44 8.77
C LEU A 248 -1.20 25.54 10.25
N PRO A 249 -2.18 25.64 11.15
CA PRO A 249 -1.92 25.78 12.58
C PRO A 249 -1.27 24.51 13.15
N THR A 250 -0.24 24.73 13.97
CA THR A 250 0.53 23.68 14.66
C THR A 250 0.64 24.00 16.15
N PHE A 251 1.12 23.04 16.93
CA PHE A 251 1.45 23.23 18.34
C PHE A 251 2.61 22.35 18.75
N GLY A 252 3.33 22.75 19.79
CA GLY A 252 4.40 21.98 20.42
C GLY A 252 3.87 21.08 21.52
N ALA A 253 4.40 19.86 21.63
CA ALA A 253 4.14 18.92 22.72
C ALA A 253 5.44 18.18 23.07
N GLY A 254 6.13 18.62 24.12
CA GLY A 254 7.50 18.19 24.40
C GLY A 254 8.42 18.57 23.23
N ASP A 255 9.19 17.60 22.74
CA ASP A 255 10.10 17.81 21.60
C ASP A 255 9.43 17.67 20.23
N MET A 256 8.10 17.44 20.18
CA MET A 256 7.35 17.26 18.96
C MET A 256 6.62 18.52 18.54
N VAL A 257 6.57 18.76 17.23
CA VAL A 257 5.64 19.72 16.61
C VAL A 257 4.55 18.92 15.91
N LEU A 258 3.29 19.24 16.20
CA LEU A 258 2.12 18.52 15.72
C LEU A 258 1.14 19.45 15.02
N TYR A 259 0.39 18.92 14.08
CA TYR A 259 -0.73 19.60 13.46
C TYR A 259 -1.84 19.88 14.47
N ARG A 260 -2.43 21.07 14.41
CA ARG A 260 -3.78 21.27 14.96
C ARG A 260 -4.79 20.55 14.06
N ARG A 261 -5.82 20.03 14.68
CA ARG A 261 -6.87 19.31 13.98
C ARG A 261 -7.67 20.23 13.07
N LEU A 262 -7.77 19.86 11.80
CA LEU A 262 -8.61 20.52 10.81
C LEU A 262 -8.98 19.52 9.71
N THR A 263 -9.93 19.88 8.85
CA THR A 263 -10.21 19.08 7.65
C THR A 263 -10.35 20.01 6.45
N LEU A 264 -9.65 19.66 5.39
CA LEU A 264 -9.72 20.33 4.10
C LEU A 264 -10.68 19.56 3.19
N VAL A 265 -11.58 20.25 2.51
CA VAL A 265 -12.29 19.75 1.36
C VAL A 265 -11.65 20.35 0.13
N VAL A 266 -11.04 19.50 -0.68
CA VAL A 266 -10.35 19.90 -1.92
C VAL A 266 -11.18 19.49 -3.11
N ARG A 267 -11.37 20.41 -4.05
CA ARG A 267 -12.08 20.16 -5.30
C ARG A 267 -11.44 20.97 -6.42
N ASP A 268 -11.17 20.30 -7.54
CA ASP A 268 -10.58 20.94 -8.72
C ASP A 268 -9.32 21.78 -8.37
N ASP A 269 -8.43 21.16 -7.58
CA ASP A 269 -7.16 21.71 -7.08
C ASP A 269 -7.30 22.95 -6.15
N LEU A 270 -8.52 23.28 -5.73
CA LEU A 270 -8.80 24.37 -4.80
C LEU A 270 -9.30 23.85 -3.46
N ILE A 271 -9.00 24.57 -2.38
CA ILE A 271 -9.58 24.35 -1.06
C ILE A 271 -11.02 24.91 -1.09
N GLU A 272 -12.01 24.04 -1.24
CA GLU A 272 -13.42 24.43 -1.29
C GLU A 272 -13.97 24.77 0.10
N HIS A 273 -13.51 24.07 1.14
CA HIS A 273 -13.94 24.30 2.52
C HIS A 273 -12.89 23.88 3.53
N VAL A 274 -12.92 24.48 4.71
CA VAL A 274 -12.06 24.15 5.85
C VAL A 274 -12.91 24.01 7.11
N PHE A 275 -12.84 22.86 7.76
CA PHE A 275 -13.41 22.67 9.10
C PHE A 275 -12.33 22.98 10.14
N HIS A 276 -12.51 24.05 10.89
CA HIS A 276 -11.65 24.44 12.00
C HIS A 276 -12.36 25.50 12.87
N PRO A 277 -12.28 25.45 14.21
CA PRO A 277 -11.77 24.33 15.00
C PRO A 277 -12.73 23.12 15.02
N ILE A 278 -12.19 21.93 15.26
CA ILE A 278 -12.98 20.71 15.41
C ILE A 278 -13.10 20.38 16.92
N ALA A 279 -14.26 20.65 17.48
CA ALA A 279 -14.52 20.48 18.91
C ALA A 279 -14.74 19.00 19.30
N ALA A 280 -15.40 18.23 18.44
CA ALA A 280 -15.78 16.84 18.72
C ALA A 280 -15.18 15.88 17.64
N PRO A 281 -13.94 15.43 17.79
CA PRO A 281 -13.27 14.58 16.80
C PRO A 281 -14.06 13.29 16.44
N ALA A 282 -14.69 12.68 17.44
CA ALA A 282 -15.50 11.49 17.26
C ALA A 282 -16.77 11.71 16.41
N MET A 283 -17.29 12.94 16.32
CA MET A 283 -18.51 13.26 15.58
C MET A 283 -18.19 13.96 14.25
N HIS A 284 -16.92 14.24 13.98
CA HIS A 284 -16.53 15.11 12.88
C HIS A 284 -16.86 14.52 11.49
N ALA A 285 -16.82 13.21 11.31
CA ALA A 285 -17.26 12.60 10.05
C ALA A 285 -18.72 12.91 9.70
N LEU A 286 -19.59 13.03 10.71
CA LEU A 286 -20.99 13.43 10.52
C LEU A 286 -21.12 14.90 10.12
N GLU A 287 -20.29 15.79 10.66
CA GLU A 287 -20.26 17.21 10.25
C GLU A 287 -19.87 17.34 8.77
N VAL A 288 -18.84 16.59 8.35
CA VAL A 288 -18.42 16.52 6.95
C VAL A 288 -19.54 15.95 6.07
N LEU A 289 -20.19 14.89 6.50
CA LEU A 289 -21.31 14.26 5.79
C LEU A 289 -22.49 15.24 5.62
N GLN A 290 -22.85 15.96 6.68
CA GLN A 290 -23.90 16.99 6.62
C GLN A 290 -23.54 18.12 5.65
N TRP A 291 -22.28 18.55 5.67
CA TRP A 291 -21.80 19.58 4.75
C TRP A 291 -21.87 19.10 3.30
N LEU A 292 -21.35 17.91 3.00
CA LEU A 292 -21.41 17.30 1.66
C LEU A 292 -22.87 17.18 1.16
N SER A 293 -23.78 16.77 2.03
CA SER A 293 -25.20 16.60 1.69
C SER A 293 -25.88 17.92 1.33
N LYS A 294 -25.50 19.03 2.00
CA LYS A 294 -26.00 20.37 1.71
C LYS A 294 -25.42 20.99 0.44
N HIS A 295 -24.21 20.54 0.04
CA HIS A 295 -23.48 21.05 -1.12
C HIS A 295 -23.44 20.03 -2.27
N ARG A 296 -24.38 19.05 -2.28
CA ARG A 296 -24.58 18.18 -3.45
C ARG A 296 -24.86 19.07 -4.65
N GLN A 297 -24.08 18.85 -5.73
CA GLN A 297 -24.41 19.50 -7.00
C GLN A 297 -25.67 18.88 -7.59
N SER A 298 -26.49 19.79 -8.03
CA SER A 298 -27.49 19.54 -9.05
C SER A 298 -26.82 19.21 -10.37
#